data_12950c198e6d5d0d469399e047f46da5
#
_entry.id   12950c198e6d5d0d469399e047f46da5
#
_cell.length_a   1.000
_cell.length_b   1.000
_cell.length_c   1.000
_cell.angle_alpha   90.00
_cell.angle_beta   90.00
_cell.angle_gamma   90.00
#
_symmetry.space_group_name_H-M   'P 1'
#
loop_
_entity.id
_entity.type
_entity.pdbx_description
1 polymer ?
#
loop_
_entity_poly.entity_id
_entity_poly.type
_entity_poly.pdbx_seq_one_letter_code
_entity_poly.pdbx_strand_id
1 'polypeptide(L)'
;MPEMPQPTCQPAQQLHGFVVRDVTPLPADLAVAYLLEHQASGATVLHLHAEDKENCFSINFPTPPPDDTGLPHIMEHAVLAGSEKYPVKEPFFEMIKLSMATFINAMTGWDCTYYPVCSNVPADLWNLADVYFDAVFHPLLDRTTFSREAYHYAPADPADPTGELVISGIVYSEMKGVFSDPEQRLSRVLSRALFPDSPYGLESGGDPVAIPDLTYEQFREFHRTYYHPANAHFFFYGDIPTAEYLAFLDERLAGYSRNGGPIEIATQPRWSRPKDIVEGYPIEPEEDAAEKTYLVLQWLTGDSTDPLDALLMYVLSLVLLGNEGAPLRRALVESHLGADLLHSGDMHVGRENTFRVGLKGSEEDRLEPFC
;
A
#
# COMPACT_ATOMS: atom_id res chain seq x y z
N MET A 1 -12.18 28.08 -20.44
CA MET A 1 -11.55 27.39 -19.27
C MET A 1 -12.49 26.24 -18.96
N PRO A 2 -12.01 25.07 -18.60
CA PRO A 2 -12.91 24.01 -18.14
C PRO A 2 -13.70 24.54 -16.94
N GLU A 3 -14.97 24.25 -16.88
CA GLU A 3 -15.85 24.65 -15.79
C GLU A 3 -15.97 23.45 -14.83
N MET A 4 -16.08 23.74 -13.54
CA MET A 4 -16.34 22.69 -12.55
C MET A 4 -17.71 22.07 -12.81
N PRO A 5 -17.85 20.73 -12.83
CA PRO A 5 -19.15 20.09 -12.99
C PRO A 5 -20.10 20.51 -11.86
N GLN A 6 -21.39 20.62 -12.20
CA GLN A 6 -22.40 20.88 -11.18
C GLN A 6 -22.76 19.60 -10.43
N PRO A 7 -22.99 19.67 -9.11
CA PRO A 7 -23.42 18.51 -8.34
C PRO A 7 -24.72 17.90 -8.91
N THR A 8 -24.69 16.61 -9.19
CA THR A 8 -25.84 15.83 -9.71
C THR A 8 -26.59 15.06 -8.61
N CYS A 9 -26.02 14.97 -7.42
CA CYS A 9 -26.59 14.33 -6.25
C CYS A 9 -26.61 15.28 -5.06
N GLN A 10 -27.46 14.97 -4.07
CA GLN A 10 -27.57 15.74 -2.82
C GLN A 10 -27.40 14.82 -1.61
N PRO A 11 -26.90 15.33 -0.46
CA PRO A 11 -26.83 14.56 0.77
C PRO A 11 -28.17 13.92 1.15
N ALA A 12 -28.14 12.71 1.66
CA ALA A 12 -29.27 11.84 1.99
C ALA A 12 -30.08 11.32 0.78
N GLN A 13 -29.75 11.67 -0.45
CA GLN A 13 -30.34 11.07 -1.64
C GLN A 13 -30.02 9.58 -1.72
N GLN A 14 -30.99 8.78 -2.17
CA GLN A 14 -30.80 7.35 -2.43
C GLN A 14 -30.73 7.09 -3.94
N LEU A 15 -29.73 6.34 -4.37
CA LEU A 15 -29.49 5.94 -5.75
C LEU A 15 -28.94 4.49 -5.78
N HIS A 16 -29.56 3.56 -6.53
CA HIS A 16 -29.06 2.20 -6.75
C HIS A 16 -28.55 1.51 -5.45
N GLY A 17 -29.38 1.49 -4.40
CA GLY A 17 -29.01 0.88 -3.12
C GLY A 17 -28.00 1.67 -2.26
N PHE A 18 -27.48 2.79 -2.77
CA PHE A 18 -26.56 3.67 -2.04
C PHE A 18 -27.29 4.88 -1.47
N VAL A 19 -26.76 5.40 -0.34
CA VAL A 19 -27.12 6.68 0.22
C VAL A 19 -25.94 7.65 0.10
N VAL A 20 -26.19 8.84 -0.41
CA VAL A 20 -25.20 9.93 -0.47
C VAL A 20 -24.95 10.44 0.94
N ARG A 21 -23.72 10.32 1.43
CA ARG A 21 -23.30 10.77 2.75
C ARG A 21 -22.82 12.21 2.73
N ASP A 22 -22.04 12.58 1.71
CA ASP A 22 -21.51 13.92 1.53
C ASP A 22 -21.38 14.28 0.06
N VAL A 23 -21.43 15.60 -0.22
CA VAL A 23 -21.19 16.19 -1.55
C VAL A 23 -20.34 17.44 -1.37
N THR A 24 -19.09 17.36 -1.77
CA THR A 24 -18.12 18.44 -1.59
C THR A 24 -17.60 18.96 -2.94
N PRO A 25 -17.91 20.20 -3.33
CA PRO A 25 -17.28 20.84 -4.48
C PRO A 25 -15.78 21.09 -4.21
N LEU A 26 -14.94 20.76 -5.20
CA LEU A 26 -13.49 20.96 -5.19
C LEU A 26 -13.07 21.92 -6.31
N PRO A 27 -13.23 23.23 -6.13
CA PRO A 27 -13.00 24.20 -7.22
C PRO A 27 -11.55 24.25 -7.72
N ALA A 28 -10.58 23.96 -6.85
CA ALA A 28 -9.16 23.92 -7.22
C ALA A 28 -8.85 22.77 -8.19
N ASP A 29 -9.57 21.66 -8.04
CA ASP A 29 -9.39 20.43 -8.81
C ASP A 29 -10.42 20.30 -9.95
N LEU A 30 -11.32 21.28 -10.10
CA LEU A 30 -12.43 21.28 -11.06
C LEU A 30 -13.28 20.00 -10.97
N ALA A 31 -13.54 19.53 -9.75
CA ALA A 31 -14.23 18.28 -9.47
C ALA A 31 -15.31 18.43 -8.40
N VAL A 32 -16.18 17.44 -8.31
CA VAL A 32 -17.13 17.25 -7.20
C VAL A 32 -16.88 15.90 -6.56
N ALA A 33 -16.58 15.88 -5.26
CA ALA A 33 -16.46 14.66 -4.49
C ALA A 33 -17.81 14.20 -3.95
N TYR A 34 -18.17 12.95 -4.22
CA TYR A 34 -19.35 12.28 -3.68
C TYR A 34 -18.89 11.17 -2.75
N LEU A 35 -19.29 11.22 -1.50
CA LEU A 35 -19.12 10.10 -0.55
C LEU A 35 -20.45 9.37 -0.41
N LEU A 36 -20.46 8.07 -0.70
CA LEU A 36 -21.66 7.25 -0.67
C LEU A 36 -21.43 5.95 0.11
N GLU A 37 -22.52 5.35 0.57
CA GLU A 37 -22.50 4.07 1.28
C GLU A 37 -23.60 3.15 0.77
N HIS A 38 -23.26 1.91 0.42
CA HIS A 38 -24.23 0.89 0.05
C HIS A 38 -24.96 0.36 1.29
N GLN A 39 -26.28 0.53 1.35
CA GLN A 39 -27.09 0.28 2.54
C GLN A 39 -27.06 -1.18 3.00
N ALA A 40 -27.12 -2.12 2.05
CA ALA A 40 -27.16 -3.54 2.36
C ALA A 40 -25.80 -4.10 2.77
N SER A 41 -24.73 -3.84 2.03
CA SER A 41 -23.41 -4.42 2.27
C SER A 41 -22.50 -3.61 3.18
N GLY A 42 -22.72 -2.28 3.27
CA GLY A 42 -21.85 -1.38 4.00
C GLY A 42 -20.62 -0.88 3.20
N ALA A 43 -20.48 -1.27 1.94
CA ALA A 43 -19.42 -0.77 1.06
C ALA A 43 -19.48 0.75 0.93
N THR A 44 -18.33 1.40 0.92
CA THR A 44 -18.24 2.86 0.73
C THR A 44 -17.72 3.19 -0.67
N VAL A 45 -18.15 4.32 -1.20
CA VAL A 45 -17.74 4.84 -2.50
C VAL A 45 -17.29 6.29 -2.33
N LEU A 46 -16.11 6.61 -2.83
CA LEU A 46 -15.67 7.97 -3.10
C LEU A 46 -15.58 8.14 -4.62
N HIS A 47 -16.38 9.05 -5.18
CA HIS A 47 -16.29 9.41 -6.58
C HIS A 47 -15.86 10.87 -6.71
N LEU A 48 -14.74 11.11 -7.34
CA LEU A 48 -14.29 12.43 -7.77
C LEU A 48 -14.76 12.66 -9.22
N HIS A 49 -15.94 13.24 -9.37
CA HIS A 49 -16.49 13.54 -10.68
C HIS A 49 -15.85 14.80 -11.28
N ALA A 50 -15.20 14.64 -12.41
CA ALA A 50 -14.52 15.70 -13.15
C ALA A 50 -14.86 15.58 -14.65
N GLU A 51 -14.80 16.67 -15.41
CA GLU A 51 -14.92 16.62 -16.87
C GLU A 51 -13.59 16.16 -17.50
N ASP A 52 -13.17 14.98 -17.15
CA ASP A 52 -11.97 14.32 -17.64
C ASP A 52 -12.32 12.94 -18.20
N LYS A 53 -11.86 12.66 -19.42
CA LYS A 53 -12.09 11.36 -20.07
C LYS A 53 -11.27 10.22 -19.51
N GLU A 54 -10.23 10.51 -18.72
CA GLU A 54 -9.53 9.51 -17.97
C GLU A 54 -10.43 9.05 -16.84
N ASN A 55 -10.92 7.83 -16.94
CA ASN A 55 -11.79 7.26 -15.93
C ASN A 55 -11.04 6.18 -15.14
N CYS A 56 -11.12 6.26 -13.82
CA CYS A 56 -10.46 5.32 -12.92
C CYS A 56 -11.49 4.59 -12.05
N PHE A 57 -11.20 3.33 -11.81
CA PHE A 57 -11.88 2.46 -10.86
C PHE A 57 -10.84 1.83 -9.93
N SER A 58 -11.11 1.82 -8.64
CA SER A 58 -10.27 1.09 -7.69
C SER A 58 -11.11 0.43 -6.60
N ILE A 59 -10.71 -0.78 -6.19
CA ILE A 59 -11.23 -1.45 -5.00
C ILE A 59 -10.11 -1.46 -3.96
N ASN A 60 -10.40 -0.96 -2.76
CA ASN A 60 -9.41 -0.78 -1.72
C ASN A 60 -9.91 -1.43 -0.43
N PHE A 61 -8.99 -2.09 0.29
CA PHE A 61 -9.28 -2.72 1.56
C PHE A 61 -8.27 -2.30 2.62
N PRO A 62 -8.69 -1.95 3.83
CA PRO A 62 -7.81 -2.00 4.99
C PRO A 62 -7.36 -3.45 5.21
N THR A 63 -6.06 -3.68 5.12
CA THR A 63 -5.42 -5.01 5.24
C THR A 63 -4.17 -4.92 6.12
N PRO A 64 -4.31 -4.53 7.40
CA PRO A 64 -3.17 -4.46 8.28
C PRO A 64 -2.49 -5.84 8.36
N PRO A 65 -1.15 -5.91 8.24
CA PRO A 65 -0.44 -7.17 8.37
C PRO A 65 -0.62 -7.74 9.79
N PRO A 66 -0.95 -9.03 9.93
CA PRO A 66 -1.05 -9.67 11.24
C PRO A 66 0.32 -10.07 11.82
N ASP A 67 1.30 -10.24 10.95
CA ASP A 67 2.68 -10.64 11.24
C ASP A 67 3.58 -10.29 10.04
N ASP A 68 4.83 -10.76 10.06
CA ASP A 68 5.83 -10.50 9.02
C ASP A 68 5.78 -11.49 7.84
N THR A 69 4.76 -12.35 7.73
CA THR A 69 4.67 -13.36 6.66
C THR A 69 4.27 -12.80 5.29
N GLY A 70 3.96 -11.50 5.20
CA GLY A 70 3.59 -10.86 3.94
C GLY A 70 2.21 -11.24 3.41
N LEU A 71 1.31 -11.66 4.29
CA LEU A 71 -0.06 -12.06 3.91
C LEU A 71 -0.77 -11.04 3.03
N PRO A 72 -0.72 -9.71 3.30
CA PRO A 72 -1.34 -8.71 2.43
C PRO A 72 -0.81 -8.76 0.99
N HIS A 73 0.51 -8.82 0.82
CA HIS A 73 1.18 -8.82 -0.48
C HIS A 73 0.95 -10.14 -1.25
N ILE A 74 1.07 -11.28 -0.56
CA ILE A 74 0.77 -12.58 -1.15
C ILE A 74 -0.70 -12.66 -1.60
N MET A 75 -1.62 -12.07 -0.83
CA MET A 75 -3.03 -12.00 -1.20
C MET A 75 -3.28 -11.09 -2.39
N GLU A 76 -2.58 -9.96 -2.48
CA GLU A 76 -2.63 -9.05 -3.62
C GLU A 76 -2.35 -9.80 -4.93
N HIS A 77 -1.24 -10.56 -4.98
CA HIS A 77 -0.89 -11.37 -6.15
C HIS A 77 -1.91 -12.48 -6.41
N ALA A 78 -2.32 -13.18 -5.36
CA ALA A 78 -3.13 -14.39 -5.47
C ALA A 78 -4.54 -14.13 -5.99
N VAL A 79 -5.19 -13.02 -5.62
CA VAL A 79 -6.54 -12.71 -6.11
C VAL A 79 -6.55 -12.45 -7.61
N LEU A 80 -5.46 -11.95 -8.18
CA LEU A 80 -5.32 -11.69 -9.61
C LEU A 80 -4.89 -12.93 -10.42
N ALA A 81 -4.68 -14.06 -9.76
CA ALA A 81 -4.22 -15.29 -10.39
C ALA A 81 -5.32 -16.12 -11.06
N GLY A 82 -6.59 -15.76 -10.88
CA GLY A 82 -7.78 -16.40 -11.45
C GLY A 82 -8.97 -16.36 -10.50
N SER A 83 -10.17 -16.27 -11.06
CA SER A 83 -11.41 -16.11 -10.30
C SER A 83 -12.54 -17.03 -10.81
N GLU A 84 -13.68 -17.05 -10.12
CA GLU A 84 -14.79 -17.94 -10.47
C GLU A 84 -15.35 -17.67 -11.87
N LYS A 85 -15.52 -16.40 -12.24
CA LYS A 85 -16.00 -15.99 -13.56
C LYS A 85 -14.91 -16.06 -14.63
N TYR A 86 -13.66 -15.82 -14.24
CA TYR A 86 -12.50 -15.79 -15.11
C TYR A 86 -11.45 -16.84 -14.67
N PRO A 87 -11.76 -18.16 -14.81
CA PRO A 87 -10.89 -19.24 -14.33
C PRO A 87 -9.72 -19.51 -15.31
N VAL A 88 -9.07 -18.44 -15.74
CA VAL A 88 -7.89 -18.50 -16.62
C VAL A 88 -6.64 -18.22 -15.79
N LYS A 89 -5.50 -18.74 -16.25
CA LYS A 89 -4.24 -18.47 -15.57
C LYS A 89 -3.84 -17.01 -15.78
N GLU A 90 -3.66 -16.29 -14.69
CA GLU A 90 -3.14 -14.91 -14.66
C GLU A 90 -3.91 -13.95 -15.60
N PRO A 91 -5.23 -13.76 -15.39
CA PRO A 91 -6.03 -12.84 -16.21
C PRO A 91 -5.49 -11.41 -16.21
N PHE A 92 -4.79 -11.00 -15.16
CA PHE A 92 -4.12 -9.71 -15.04
C PHE A 92 -3.14 -9.46 -16.18
N PHE A 93 -2.25 -10.41 -16.47
CA PHE A 93 -1.26 -10.26 -17.56
C PHE A 93 -1.90 -10.30 -18.97
N GLU A 94 -3.03 -10.98 -19.11
CA GLU A 94 -3.78 -10.94 -20.37
C GLU A 94 -4.47 -9.58 -20.55
N MET A 95 -4.99 -8.97 -19.50
CA MET A 95 -5.56 -7.63 -19.55
C MET A 95 -4.52 -6.57 -19.93
N ILE A 96 -3.32 -6.61 -19.35
CA ILE A 96 -2.22 -5.70 -19.72
C ILE A 96 -1.93 -5.73 -21.22
N LYS A 97 -2.04 -6.90 -21.85
CA LYS A 97 -1.74 -7.07 -23.28
C LYS A 97 -2.89 -6.66 -24.20
N LEU A 98 -4.13 -6.81 -23.75
CA LEU A 98 -5.32 -6.77 -24.60
C LEU A 98 -6.22 -5.55 -24.36
N SER A 99 -6.13 -4.90 -23.19
CA SER A 99 -6.92 -3.73 -22.85
C SER A 99 -6.33 -2.44 -23.43
N MET A 100 -7.12 -1.39 -23.38
CA MET A 100 -6.72 0.00 -23.67
C MET A 100 -6.45 0.78 -22.36
N ALA A 101 -6.15 0.06 -21.28
CA ALA A 101 -5.85 0.65 -19.98
C ALA A 101 -4.72 1.67 -20.09
N THR A 102 -4.91 2.82 -19.51
CA THR A 102 -3.89 3.84 -19.30
C THR A 102 -3.09 3.56 -18.03
N PHE A 103 -3.76 2.90 -17.06
CA PHE A 103 -3.14 2.38 -15.86
C PHE A 103 -3.82 1.07 -15.43
N ILE A 104 -3.02 0.08 -15.05
CA ILE A 104 -3.48 -1.19 -14.50
C ILE A 104 -2.42 -1.70 -13.52
N ASN A 105 -2.81 -1.91 -12.27
CA ASN A 105 -1.89 -2.38 -11.23
C ASN A 105 -2.65 -2.98 -10.04
N ALA A 106 -1.90 -3.55 -9.09
CA ALA A 106 -2.30 -3.80 -7.72
C ALA A 106 -1.16 -3.38 -6.82
N MET A 107 -1.45 -2.98 -5.59
CA MET A 107 -0.44 -2.43 -4.69
C MET A 107 -0.79 -2.74 -3.24
N THR A 108 0.20 -3.14 -2.47
CA THR A 108 0.12 -3.32 -1.03
C THR A 108 0.85 -2.19 -0.32
N GLY A 109 0.12 -1.45 0.51
CA GLY A 109 0.66 -0.41 1.39
C GLY A 109 0.97 -0.94 2.78
N TRP A 110 1.15 -0.03 3.73
CA TRP A 110 1.43 -0.37 5.12
C TRP A 110 0.28 -1.10 5.82
N ASP A 111 -0.96 -0.73 5.49
CA ASP A 111 -2.19 -1.17 6.16
C ASP A 111 -3.37 -1.35 5.20
N CYS A 112 -3.13 -1.25 3.91
CA CYS A 112 -4.16 -1.36 2.88
C CYS A 112 -3.64 -2.02 1.61
N THR A 113 -4.56 -2.65 0.88
CA THR A 113 -4.31 -3.21 -0.46
C THR A 113 -5.32 -2.60 -1.42
N TYR A 114 -4.87 -2.17 -2.59
CA TYR A 114 -5.70 -1.49 -3.58
C TYR A 114 -5.45 -1.99 -4.99
N TYR A 115 -6.54 -2.02 -5.77
CA TYR A 115 -6.63 -2.62 -7.09
C TYR A 115 -7.14 -1.58 -8.09
N PRO A 116 -6.28 -0.65 -8.56
CA PRO A 116 -6.67 0.41 -9.47
C PRO A 116 -6.56 0.02 -10.93
N VAL A 117 -7.53 0.45 -11.72
CA VAL A 117 -7.50 0.44 -13.18
C VAL A 117 -8.02 1.75 -13.73
N CYS A 118 -7.41 2.25 -14.81
CA CYS A 118 -7.88 3.46 -15.50
C CYS A 118 -7.91 3.23 -17.01
N SER A 119 -8.88 3.84 -17.67
CA SER A 119 -8.98 3.83 -19.12
C SER A 119 -9.77 5.06 -19.60
N ASN A 120 -9.34 5.65 -20.71
CA ASN A 120 -10.08 6.70 -21.38
C ASN A 120 -11.14 6.18 -22.37
N VAL A 121 -11.34 4.85 -22.40
CA VAL A 121 -12.37 4.17 -23.18
C VAL A 121 -13.37 3.54 -22.22
N PRO A 122 -14.60 4.11 -22.04
CA PRO A 122 -15.55 3.62 -21.05
C PRO A 122 -15.87 2.11 -21.14
N ALA A 123 -16.02 1.58 -22.34
CA ALA A 123 -16.29 0.15 -22.55
C ALA A 123 -15.15 -0.74 -22.01
N ASP A 124 -13.90 -0.29 -22.16
CA ASP A 124 -12.73 -0.98 -21.65
C ASP A 124 -12.66 -0.89 -20.12
N LEU A 125 -12.92 0.30 -19.56
CA LEU A 125 -12.98 0.46 -18.10
C LEU A 125 -13.99 -0.51 -17.45
N TRP A 126 -15.18 -0.65 -18.04
CA TRP A 126 -16.20 -1.57 -17.51
C TRP A 126 -15.75 -3.04 -17.56
N ASN A 127 -15.02 -3.43 -18.62
CA ASN A 127 -14.45 -4.77 -18.72
C ASN A 127 -13.38 -5.00 -17.64
N LEU A 128 -12.48 -4.03 -17.44
CA LEU A 128 -11.45 -4.08 -16.41
C LEU A 128 -12.05 -4.13 -15.00
N ALA A 129 -13.03 -3.25 -14.73
CA ALA A 129 -13.73 -3.21 -13.44
C ALA A 129 -14.46 -4.53 -13.12
N ASP A 130 -15.07 -5.17 -14.13
CA ASP A 130 -15.76 -6.44 -13.97
C ASP A 130 -14.79 -7.59 -13.64
N VAL A 131 -13.66 -7.65 -14.32
CA VAL A 131 -12.60 -8.64 -14.03
C VAL A 131 -12.00 -8.41 -12.65
N TYR A 132 -11.68 -7.17 -12.28
CA TYR A 132 -11.12 -6.84 -10.98
C TYR A 132 -12.09 -7.12 -9.84
N PHE A 133 -13.38 -6.80 -10.02
CA PHE A 133 -14.40 -7.11 -9.03
C PHE A 133 -14.47 -8.61 -8.76
N ASP A 134 -14.56 -9.43 -9.81
CA ASP A 134 -14.65 -10.89 -9.64
C ASP A 134 -13.34 -11.46 -9.08
N ALA A 135 -12.19 -10.99 -9.55
CA ALA A 135 -10.87 -11.40 -9.05
C ALA A 135 -10.73 -11.18 -7.54
N VAL A 136 -11.15 -10.01 -7.05
CA VAL A 136 -10.95 -9.61 -5.66
C VAL A 136 -11.95 -10.27 -4.72
N PHE A 137 -13.23 -10.40 -5.13
CA PHE A 137 -14.29 -10.97 -4.26
C PHE A 137 -14.51 -12.48 -4.41
N HIS A 138 -14.15 -13.07 -5.57
CA HIS A 138 -14.36 -14.48 -5.88
C HIS A 138 -13.10 -15.17 -6.42
N PRO A 139 -11.91 -14.94 -5.83
CA PRO A 139 -10.68 -15.57 -6.31
C PRO A 139 -10.71 -17.08 -6.05
N LEU A 140 -10.00 -17.84 -6.88
CA LEU A 140 -9.92 -19.29 -6.72
C LEU A 140 -9.12 -19.74 -5.50
N LEU A 141 -8.09 -19.03 -5.12
CA LEU A 141 -7.23 -19.23 -3.94
C LEU A 141 -6.89 -20.70 -3.68
N ASP A 142 -6.50 -21.44 -4.71
CA ASP A 142 -6.14 -22.85 -4.56
C ASP A 142 -4.71 -23.03 -4.01
N ARG A 143 -4.35 -24.28 -3.64
CA ARG A 143 -3.02 -24.58 -3.10
C ARG A 143 -1.89 -24.35 -4.11
N THR A 144 -2.18 -24.43 -5.41
CA THR A 144 -1.19 -24.19 -6.46
C THR A 144 -0.87 -22.71 -6.55
N THR A 145 -1.88 -21.85 -6.50
CA THR A 145 -1.73 -20.41 -6.42
C THR A 145 -0.94 -20.00 -5.17
N PHE A 146 -1.34 -20.51 -3.99
CA PHE A 146 -0.61 -20.27 -2.76
C PHE A 146 0.88 -20.65 -2.88
N SER A 147 1.17 -21.87 -3.34
CA SER A 147 2.55 -22.34 -3.52
C SER A 147 3.36 -21.47 -4.48
N ARG A 148 2.74 -21.01 -5.55
CA ARG A 148 3.40 -20.18 -6.57
C ARG A 148 3.66 -18.76 -6.07
N GLU A 149 2.66 -18.13 -5.48
CA GLU A 149 2.76 -16.73 -5.06
C GLU A 149 3.55 -16.59 -3.75
N ALA A 150 3.26 -17.39 -2.73
CA ALA A 150 3.93 -17.32 -1.44
C ALA A 150 5.32 -17.98 -1.51
N TYR A 151 5.34 -19.31 -1.31
CA TYR A 151 6.57 -20.08 -1.33
C TYR A 151 6.33 -21.59 -1.57
N HIS A 152 7.37 -22.27 -2.02
CA HIS A 152 7.47 -23.73 -2.11
C HIS A 152 8.95 -24.14 -2.10
N TYR A 153 9.19 -25.41 -1.83
CA TYR A 153 10.55 -25.98 -1.96
C TYR A 153 10.75 -26.50 -3.39
N ALA A 154 11.85 -26.13 -4.01
CA ALA A 154 12.26 -26.56 -5.34
C ALA A 154 13.73 -27.03 -5.33
N PRO A 155 14.14 -27.96 -6.20
CA PRO A 155 15.57 -28.25 -6.39
C PRO A 155 16.33 -27.00 -6.81
N ALA A 156 17.51 -26.77 -6.23
CA ALA A 156 18.39 -25.66 -6.61
C ALA A 156 18.81 -25.75 -8.08
N ASP A 157 19.06 -26.98 -8.57
CA ASP A 157 19.21 -27.31 -9.99
C ASP A 157 17.96 -28.06 -10.47
N PRO A 158 17.15 -27.49 -11.37
CA PRO A 158 15.99 -28.19 -11.93
C PRO A 158 16.33 -29.49 -12.65
N ALA A 159 17.57 -29.69 -13.09
CA ALA A 159 18.04 -30.90 -13.72
C ALA A 159 18.40 -32.01 -12.71
N ASP A 160 18.59 -31.67 -11.43
CA ASP A 160 18.86 -32.63 -10.35
C ASP A 160 17.74 -32.60 -9.27
N PRO A 161 16.67 -33.38 -9.45
CA PRO A 161 15.56 -33.41 -8.51
C PRO A 161 15.91 -34.03 -7.13
N THR A 162 17.12 -34.59 -6.98
CA THR A 162 17.61 -35.18 -5.74
C THR A 162 18.61 -34.28 -5.02
N GLY A 163 18.94 -33.14 -5.60
CA GLY A 163 19.89 -32.18 -5.08
C GLY A 163 19.37 -31.34 -3.91
N GLU A 164 20.10 -30.31 -3.60
CA GLU A 164 19.73 -29.35 -2.54
C GLU A 164 18.37 -28.70 -2.85
N LEU A 165 17.53 -28.57 -1.80
CA LEU A 165 16.26 -27.84 -1.89
C LEU A 165 16.45 -26.39 -1.47
N VAL A 166 15.89 -25.49 -2.28
CA VAL A 166 15.81 -24.06 -2.01
C VAL A 166 14.36 -23.62 -1.90
N ILE A 167 14.11 -22.53 -1.19
CA ILE A 167 12.80 -21.89 -1.16
C ILE A 167 12.65 -21.01 -2.41
N SER A 168 11.54 -21.16 -3.10
CA SER A 168 11.12 -20.39 -4.28
C SER A 168 9.69 -19.91 -4.10
N GLY A 169 9.30 -18.84 -4.75
CA GLY A 169 7.97 -18.23 -4.73
C GLY A 169 8.07 -16.84 -5.34
N ILE A 170 6.99 -16.32 -5.90
CA ILE A 170 7.03 -15.01 -6.56
C ILE A 170 7.31 -13.92 -5.53
N VAL A 171 6.44 -13.78 -4.52
CA VAL A 171 6.62 -12.79 -3.45
C VAL A 171 7.87 -13.06 -2.62
N TYR A 172 8.16 -14.33 -2.30
CA TYR A 172 9.40 -14.68 -1.59
C TYR A 172 10.66 -14.18 -2.33
N SER A 173 10.72 -14.41 -3.64
CA SER A 173 11.89 -14.03 -4.45
C SER A 173 12.00 -12.52 -4.61
N GLU A 174 10.86 -11.84 -4.79
CA GLU A 174 10.78 -10.38 -4.84
C GLU A 174 11.28 -9.75 -3.54
N MET A 175 10.74 -10.19 -2.40
CA MET A 175 11.12 -9.64 -1.09
C MET A 175 12.56 -9.97 -0.72
N LYS A 176 13.08 -11.14 -1.13
CA LYS A 176 14.50 -11.44 -1.00
C LYS A 176 15.37 -10.43 -1.77
N GLY A 177 14.91 -10.00 -2.95
CA GLY A 177 15.54 -8.92 -3.70
C GLY A 177 15.48 -7.58 -2.98
N VAL A 178 14.30 -7.19 -2.47
CA VAL A 178 14.11 -5.95 -1.70
C VAL A 178 15.02 -5.91 -0.48
N PHE A 179 15.10 -7.00 0.29
CA PHE A 179 15.93 -7.09 1.49
C PHE A 179 17.43 -7.23 1.21
N SER A 180 17.86 -7.32 -0.04
CA SER A 180 19.27 -7.20 -0.41
C SER A 180 19.78 -5.76 -0.40
N ASP A 181 18.89 -4.77 -0.46
CA ASP A 181 19.21 -3.35 -0.38
C ASP A 181 19.38 -2.92 1.09
N PRO A 182 20.54 -2.35 1.48
CA PRO A 182 20.78 -1.88 2.85
C PRO A 182 19.80 -0.79 3.32
N GLU A 183 19.35 0.11 2.44
CA GLU A 183 18.42 1.18 2.81
C GLU A 183 17.00 0.63 3.06
N GLN A 184 16.58 -0.42 2.34
CA GLN A 184 15.32 -1.12 2.61
C GLN A 184 15.38 -1.86 3.96
N ARG A 185 16.50 -2.52 4.26
CA ARG A 185 16.72 -3.14 5.58
C ARG A 185 16.69 -2.10 6.70
N LEU A 186 17.35 -0.96 6.50
CA LEU A 186 17.31 0.15 7.45
C LEU A 186 15.88 0.63 7.68
N SER A 187 15.09 0.83 6.62
CA SER A 187 13.67 1.22 6.73
C SER A 187 12.88 0.21 7.56
N ARG A 188 13.13 -1.08 7.38
CA ARG A 188 12.51 -2.14 8.18
C ARG A 188 12.89 -2.07 9.67
N VAL A 189 14.18 -1.88 9.96
CA VAL A 189 14.66 -1.72 11.35
C VAL A 189 14.01 -0.51 12.01
N LEU A 190 13.96 0.62 11.29
CA LEU A 190 13.36 1.86 11.78
C LEU A 190 11.85 1.70 12.04
N SER A 191 11.10 1.06 11.14
CA SER A 191 9.67 0.80 11.33
C SER A 191 9.42 -0.10 12.54
N ARG A 192 10.12 -1.22 12.67
CA ARG A 192 10.01 -2.14 13.81
C ARG A 192 10.36 -1.46 15.14
N ALA A 193 11.33 -0.57 15.11
CA ALA A 193 11.77 0.16 16.29
C ALA A 193 10.79 1.25 16.72
N LEU A 194 10.22 1.97 15.75
CA LEU A 194 9.34 3.11 15.99
C LEU A 194 7.90 2.68 16.30
N PHE A 195 7.45 1.55 15.72
CA PHE A 195 6.07 1.07 15.76
C PHE A 195 5.90 -0.34 16.38
N PRO A 196 6.53 -0.67 17.52
CA PRO A 196 6.48 -2.02 18.08
C PRO A 196 5.09 -2.49 18.52
N ASP A 197 4.16 -1.56 18.78
CA ASP A 197 2.83 -1.82 19.33
C ASP A 197 1.71 -1.56 18.31
N SER A 198 2.05 -1.45 17.02
CA SER A 198 1.08 -1.25 15.94
C SER A 198 1.45 -2.07 14.69
N PRO A 199 0.52 -2.30 13.75
CA PRO A 199 0.80 -3.02 12.50
C PRO A 199 1.91 -2.39 11.66
N TYR A 200 2.18 -1.11 11.82
CA TYR A 200 3.23 -0.40 11.08
C TYR A 200 4.67 -0.83 11.45
N GLY A 201 4.83 -1.58 12.55
CA GLY A 201 6.09 -2.25 12.89
C GLY A 201 6.28 -3.59 12.18
N LEU A 202 5.26 -4.09 11.48
CA LEU A 202 5.28 -5.34 10.74
C LEU A 202 5.58 -5.11 9.25
N GLU A 203 5.98 -6.16 8.54
CA GLU A 203 6.32 -6.09 7.12
C GLU A 203 5.15 -6.57 6.26
N SER A 204 4.37 -5.65 5.70
CA SER A 204 3.23 -5.98 4.85
C SER A 204 3.65 -6.72 3.56
N GLY A 205 4.84 -6.41 3.04
CA GLY A 205 5.43 -7.07 1.87
C GLY A 205 5.91 -8.49 2.16
N GLY A 206 6.27 -8.78 3.41
CA GLY A 206 6.79 -10.05 3.86
C GLY A 206 8.30 -10.08 4.07
N ASP A 207 8.71 -10.50 5.26
CA ASP A 207 10.10 -10.79 5.57
C ASP A 207 10.46 -12.17 4.99
N PRO A 208 11.49 -12.31 4.13
CA PRO A 208 11.88 -13.59 3.56
C PRO A 208 12.18 -14.69 4.59
N VAL A 209 12.51 -14.31 5.82
CA VAL A 209 12.70 -15.28 6.92
C VAL A 209 11.36 -15.78 7.46
N ALA A 210 10.33 -14.94 7.46
CA ALA A 210 9.00 -15.25 8.02
C ALA A 210 8.03 -15.83 6.97
N ILE A 211 8.16 -15.47 5.70
CA ILE A 211 7.26 -15.96 4.62
C ILE A 211 7.07 -17.49 4.66
N PRO A 212 8.13 -18.32 4.89
CA PRO A 212 7.98 -19.78 4.91
C PRO A 212 7.18 -20.34 6.10
N ASP A 213 6.85 -19.53 7.09
CA ASP A 213 6.01 -19.92 8.22
C ASP A 213 4.50 -19.77 7.91
N LEU A 214 4.16 -19.10 6.79
CA LEU A 214 2.78 -18.89 6.39
C LEU A 214 2.10 -20.21 6.01
N THR A 215 0.93 -20.46 6.58
CA THR A 215 0.10 -21.62 6.23
C THR A 215 -0.99 -21.28 5.20
N TYR A 216 -1.40 -22.28 4.42
CA TYR A 216 -2.51 -22.12 3.48
C TYR A 216 -3.84 -21.76 4.17
N GLU A 217 -4.05 -22.24 5.37
CA GLU A 217 -5.21 -21.95 6.20
C GLU A 217 -5.26 -20.47 6.62
N GLN A 218 -4.14 -19.89 7.05
CA GLN A 218 -4.02 -18.46 7.36
C GLN A 218 -4.26 -17.61 6.10
N PHE A 219 -3.68 -18.02 4.97
CA PHE A 219 -3.89 -17.35 3.68
C PHE A 219 -5.37 -17.26 3.31
N ARG A 220 -6.12 -18.37 3.38
CA ARG A 220 -7.56 -18.36 3.09
C ARG A 220 -8.38 -17.55 4.10
N GLU A 221 -8.01 -17.63 5.37
CA GLU A 221 -8.68 -16.88 6.44
C GLU A 221 -8.51 -15.37 6.27
N PHE A 222 -7.33 -14.93 5.82
CA PHE A 222 -7.06 -13.52 5.56
C PHE A 222 -8.01 -12.95 4.51
N HIS A 223 -8.19 -13.62 3.38
CA HIS A 223 -9.18 -13.21 2.38
C HIS A 223 -10.58 -13.13 2.97
N ARG A 224 -11.02 -14.15 3.67
CA ARG A 224 -12.35 -14.19 4.29
C ARG A 224 -12.59 -13.06 5.28
N THR A 225 -11.54 -12.63 5.99
CA THR A 225 -11.61 -11.58 7.01
C THR A 225 -11.65 -10.20 6.40
N TYR A 226 -10.81 -9.93 5.41
CA TYR A 226 -10.57 -8.57 4.93
C TYR A 226 -11.28 -8.26 3.60
N TYR A 227 -11.48 -9.23 2.72
CA TYR A 227 -12.01 -9.02 1.37
C TYR A 227 -13.53 -9.20 1.32
N HIS A 228 -14.22 -8.35 2.06
CA HIS A 228 -15.68 -8.32 2.12
C HIS A 228 -16.18 -6.90 1.81
N PRO A 229 -17.35 -6.75 1.13
CA PRO A 229 -17.85 -5.41 0.77
C PRO A 229 -18.01 -4.45 1.94
N ALA A 230 -18.32 -4.92 3.16
CA ALA A 230 -18.38 -4.04 4.34
C ALA A 230 -17.03 -3.42 4.73
N ASN A 231 -15.91 -3.98 4.25
CA ASN A 231 -14.55 -3.47 4.41
C ASN A 231 -14.00 -2.84 3.13
N ALA A 232 -14.80 -2.80 2.04
CA ALA A 232 -14.37 -2.29 0.76
C ALA A 232 -14.64 -0.79 0.61
N HIS A 233 -13.62 -0.07 0.14
CA HIS A 233 -13.69 1.33 -0.25
C HIS A 233 -13.48 1.43 -1.76
N PHE A 234 -14.55 1.66 -2.51
CA PHE A 234 -14.47 1.89 -3.94
C PHE A 234 -14.09 3.33 -4.22
N PHE A 235 -13.19 3.53 -5.17
CA PHE A 235 -12.81 4.84 -5.65
C PHE A 235 -13.08 4.95 -7.15
N PHE A 236 -13.69 6.05 -7.56
CA PHE A 236 -13.90 6.41 -8.95
C PHE A 236 -13.39 7.83 -9.23
N TYR A 237 -12.93 8.04 -10.45
CA TYR A 237 -12.58 9.35 -10.99
C TYR A 237 -13.04 9.43 -12.43
N GLY A 238 -13.38 10.63 -12.93
CA GLY A 238 -13.59 10.92 -14.32
C GLY A 238 -14.99 11.44 -14.66
N ASP A 239 -15.34 11.40 -15.96
CA ASP A 239 -16.58 11.98 -16.48
C ASP A 239 -17.77 11.00 -16.55
N ILE A 240 -17.56 9.71 -16.29
CA ILE A 240 -18.66 8.75 -16.22
C ILE A 240 -19.62 9.17 -15.09
N PRO A 241 -20.94 9.25 -15.36
CA PRO A 241 -21.90 9.65 -14.34
C PRO A 241 -21.89 8.77 -13.09
N THR A 242 -21.97 9.38 -11.90
CA THR A 242 -22.02 8.65 -10.62
C THR A 242 -23.07 7.53 -10.62
N ALA A 243 -24.25 7.79 -11.19
CA ALA A 243 -25.34 6.80 -11.24
C ALA A 243 -24.95 5.51 -11.99
N GLU A 244 -24.10 5.58 -13.00
CA GLU A 244 -23.65 4.42 -13.77
C GLU A 244 -22.71 3.53 -12.92
N TYR A 245 -21.78 4.16 -12.20
CA TYR A 245 -20.92 3.45 -11.24
C TYR A 245 -21.72 2.75 -10.14
N LEU A 246 -22.71 3.46 -9.58
CA LEU A 246 -23.57 2.90 -8.54
C LEU A 246 -24.44 1.74 -9.04
N ALA A 247 -24.98 1.83 -10.26
CA ALA A 247 -25.73 0.75 -10.89
C ALA A 247 -24.86 -0.50 -11.10
N PHE A 248 -23.64 -0.29 -11.59
CA PHE A 248 -22.62 -1.36 -11.76
C PHE A 248 -22.32 -2.06 -10.44
N LEU A 249 -22.12 -1.30 -9.36
CA LEU A 249 -21.81 -1.88 -8.05
C LEU A 249 -23.03 -2.54 -7.40
N ASP A 250 -24.22 -1.92 -7.46
CA ASP A 250 -25.44 -2.47 -6.84
C ASP A 250 -25.78 -3.85 -7.39
N GLU A 251 -25.65 -4.05 -8.70
CA GLU A 251 -25.83 -5.36 -9.34
C GLU A 251 -24.87 -6.42 -8.78
N ARG A 252 -23.60 -6.06 -8.57
CA ARG A 252 -22.54 -6.98 -8.12
C ARG A 252 -22.52 -7.17 -6.61
N LEU A 253 -22.99 -6.18 -5.87
CA LEU A 253 -23.16 -6.26 -4.42
C LEU A 253 -24.46 -6.94 -4.01
N ALA A 254 -25.32 -7.29 -4.98
CA ALA A 254 -26.56 -8.02 -4.70
C ALA A 254 -26.26 -9.36 -4.01
N GLY A 255 -26.90 -9.58 -2.87
CA GLY A 255 -26.70 -10.79 -2.07
C GLY A 255 -25.67 -10.65 -0.94
N TYR A 256 -24.84 -9.60 -0.96
CA TYR A 256 -24.00 -9.29 0.21
C TYR A 256 -24.81 -8.54 1.27
N SER A 257 -24.59 -8.89 2.52
CA SER A 257 -25.12 -8.18 3.68
C SER A 257 -23.96 -7.61 4.50
N ARG A 258 -24.25 -6.57 5.27
CA ARG A 258 -23.25 -6.01 6.19
C ARG A 258 -22.82 -7.07 7.19
N ASN A 259 -21.54 -7.42 7.15
CA ASN A 259 -20.91 -8.39 8.04
C ASN A 259 -19.70 -7.72 8.72
N GLY A 260 -19.78 -7.57 10.03
CA GLY A 260 -18.76 -6.85 10.79
C GLY A 260 -18.90 -5.33 10.72
N GLY A 261 -17.86 -4.65 11.15
CA GLY A 261 -17.70 -3.19 11.10
C GLY A 261 -16.40 -2.82 10.38
N PRO A 262 -16.09 -1.53 10.30
CA PRO A 262 -14.81 -1.09 9.73
C PRO A 262 -13.66 -1.68 10.52
N ILE A 263 -12.60 -2.05 9.81
CA ILE A 263 -11.35 -2.51 10.43
C ILE A 263 -10.68 -1.29 11.07
N GLU A 264 -10.47 -1.37 12.38
CA GLU A 264 -9.72 -0.36 13.12
C GLU A 264 -8.23 -0.71 13.13
N ILE A 265 -7.40 0.24 12.73
CA ILE A 265 -5.95 0.08 12.71
C ILE A 265 -5.39 0.82 13.93
N ALA A 266 -4.72 0.07 14.80
CA ALA A 266 -4.11 0.64 16.00
C ALA A 266 -2.95 1.58 15.64
N THR A 267 -2.93 2.75 16.27
CA THR A 267 -1.82 3.69 16.19
C THR A 267 -0.76 3.38 17.26
N GLN A 268 0.47 3.83 17.02
CA GLN A 268 1.55 3.66 17.99
C GLN A 268 1.38 4.59 19.20
N PRO A 269 1.39 4.08 20.46
CA PRO A 269 1.48 4.92 21.63
C PRO A 269 2.73 5.83 21.60
N ARG A 270 2.57 7.10 21.99
CA ARG A 270 3.67 8.07 21.92
C ARG A 270 4.79 7.73 22.90
N TRP A 271 6.02 7.79 22.41
CA TRP A 271 7.21 7.55 23.22
C TRP A 271 7.42 8.63 24.27
N SER A 272 7.76 8.22 25.52
CA SER A 272 8.06 9.13 26.62
C SER A 272 9.55 9.49 26.74
N ARG A 273 10.41 8.76 26.06
CA ARG A 273 11.88 8.95 26.02
C ARG A 273 12.45 8.36 24.73
N PRO A 274 13.62 8.84 24.28
CA PRO A 274 14.34 8.25 23.15
C PRO A 274 14.66 6.77 23.37
N LYS A 275 14.83 6.04 22.28
CA LYS A 275 15.26 4.66 22.24
C LYS A 275 16.45 4.57 21.31
N ASP A 276 17.58 4.06 21.81
CA ASP A 276 18.78 3.82 21.02
C ASP A 276 18.76 2.40 20.46
N ILE A 277 19.08 2.27 19.19
CA ILE A 277 19.10 1.00 18.46
C ILE A 277 20.38 0.93 17.66
N VAL A 278 21.04 -0.21 17.76
CA VAL A 278 22.19 -0.57 16.92
C VAL A 278 21.88 -1.92 16.28
N GLU A 279 21.94 -1.97 14.96
CA GLU A 279 21.64 -3.16 14.16
C GLU A 279 22.70 -3.34 13.09
N GLY A 280 23.12 -4.59 12.86
CA GLY A 280 24.08 -4.93 11.82
C GLY A 280 23.40 -5.33 10.52
N TYR A 281 24.07 -5.08 9.40
CA TYR A 281 23.63 -5.59 8.09
C TYR A 281 24.82 -6.26 7.36
N PRO A 282 24.57 -7.27 6.52
CA PRO A 282 25.63 -7.95 5.79
C PRO A 282 26.24 -7.06 4.70
N ILE A 283 27.54 -7.16 4.54
CA ILE A 283 28.30 -6.64 3.40
C ILE A 283 29.01 -7.82 2.71
N GLU A 284 29.47 -7.62 1.48
CA GLU A 284 30.22 -8.65 0.76
C GLU A 284 31.56 -8.96 1.48
N PRO A 285 32.03 -10.23 1.47
CA PRO A 285 33.23 -10.63 2.23
C PRO A 285 34.51 -9.86 1.90
N GLU A 286 34.62 -9.36 0.65
CA GLU A 286 35.77 -8.57 0.19
C GLU A 286 35.56 -7.06 0.34
N GLU A 287 34.42 -6.62 0.83
CA GLU A 287 34.07 -5.20 0.98
C GLU A 287 34.64 -4.63 2.27
N ASP A 288 35.20 -3.43 2.19
CA ASP A 288 35.65 -2.70 3.39
C ASP A 288 34.45 -2.20 4.19
N ALA A 289 34.44 -2.44 5.48
CA ALA A 289 33.38 -1.97 6.38
C ALA A 289 33.48 -0.45 6.69
N ALA A 290 34.59 0.21 6.31
CA ALA A 290 34.75 1.64 6.51
C ALA A 290 33.70 2.44 5.74
N GLU A 291 33.18 3.49 6.37
CA GLU A 291 32.16 4.37 5.80
C GLU A 291 30.88 3.65 5.33
N LYS A 292 30.49 2.57 6.05
CA LYS A 292 29.26 1.81 5.76
C LYS A 292 28.13 2.07 6.78
N THR A 293 28.39 2.84 7.82
CA THR A 293 27.41 3.09 8.87
C THR A 293 26.34 4.10 8.41
N TYR A 294 25.10 3.80 8.75
CA TYR A 294 23.97 4.72 8.66
C TYR A 294 23.69 5.31 10.04
N LEU A 295 23.59 6.63 10.14
CA LEU A 295 23.20 7.35 11.36
C LEU A 295 21.82 7.95 11.14
N VAL A 296 20.85 7.63 12.01
CA VAL A 296 19.45 8.04 11.82
C VAL A 296 18.83 8.49 13.11
N LEU A 297 18.14 9.63 13.06
CA LEU A 297 17.19 10.07 14.08
C LEU A 297 15.79 10.08 13.44
N GLN A 298 14.81 9.51 14.14
CA GLN A 298 13.43 9.47 13.67
C GLN A 298 12.45 9.70 14.81
N TRP A 299 11.39 10.44 14.53
CA TRP A 299 10.35 10.82 15.50
C TRP A 299 8.96 10.50 14.96
N LEU A 300 8.04 10.12 15.87
CA LEU A 300 6.61 10.20 15.63
C LEU A 300 6.16 11.64 15.87
N THR A 301 5.52 12.24 14.87
CA THR A 301 5.23 13.68 14.89
C THR A 301 3.74 14.00 15.00
N GLY A 302 2.87 13.27 14.31
CA GLY A 302 1.44 13.58 14.28
C GLY A 302 0.56 12.47 13.69
N ASP A 303 -0.66 12.84 13.34
CA ASP A 303 -1.65 11.99 12.67
C ASP A 303 -1.80 12.48 11.22
N SER A 304 -1.59 11.61 10.23
CA SER A 304 -1.69 11.94 8.80
C SER A 304 -3.13 12.25 8.36
N THR A 305 -4.13 11.89 9.19
CA THR A 305 -5.54 12.20 8.93
C THR A 305 -5.93 13.61 9.37
N ASP A 306 -5.07 14.32 10.10
CA ASP A 306 -5.22 15.75 10.36
C ASP A 306 -4.53 16.56 9.25
N PRO A 307 -5.30 17.22 8.35
CA PRO A 307 -4.72 17.95 7.23
C PRO A 307 -3.79 19.10 7.64
N LEU A 308 -4.02 19.69 8.82
CA LEU A 308 -3.18 20.78 9.32
C LEU A 308 -1.84 20.23 9.82
N ASP A 309 -1.84 19.14 10.58
CA ASP A 309 -0.62 18.47 11.04
C ASP A 309 0.22 18.00 9.83
N ALA A 310 -0.41 17.35 8.86
CA ALA A 310 0.26 16.90 7.64
C ALA A 310 0.89 18.07 6.86
N LEU A 311 0.15 19.16 6.65
CA LEU A 311 0.66 20.35 5.99
C LEU A 311 1.81 21.01 6.76
N LEU A 312 1.70 21.13 8.08
CA LEU A 312 2.74 21.72 8.92
C LEU A 312 4.04 20.90 8.86
N MET A 313 3.96 19.57 8.89
CA MET A 313 5.12 18.70 8.79
C MET A 313 5.75 18.77 7.40
N TYR A 314 4.95 18.79 6.35
CA TYR A 314 5.44 18.99 4.98
C TYR A 314 6.18 20.33 4.83
N VAL A 315 5.58 21.45 5.29
CA VAL A 315 6.21 22.79 5.23
C VAL A 315 7.49 22.82 6.07
N LEU A 316 7.49 22.21 7.27
CA LEU A 316 8.67 22.13 8.11
C LEU A 316 9.79 21.35 7.42
N SER A 317 9.47 20.24 6.77
CA SER A 317 10.42 19.45 5.97
C SER A 317 11.05 20.29 4.86
N LEU A 318 10.22 21.05 4.10
CA LEU A 318 10.73 21.95 3.06
C LEU A 318 11.64 23.05 3.61
N VAL A 319 11.29 23.66 4.73
CA VAL A 319 12.08 24.73 5.36
C VAL A 319 13.42 24.20 5.86
N LEU A 320 13.43 23.01 6.45
CA LEU A 320 14.65 22.45 7.08
C LEU A 320 15.56 21.72 6.08
N LEU A 321 14.99 21.07 5.06
CA LEU A 321 15.68 20.10 4.20
C LEU A 321 15.47 20.31 2.69
N GLY A 322 14.55 21.16 2.27
CA GLY A 322 14.02 21.21 0.90
C GLY A 322 14.99 21.71 -0.19
N ASN A 323 16.11 22.33 0.17
CA ASN A 323 17.13 22.78 -0.77
C ASN A 323 18.50 22.87 -0.10
N GLU A 324 19.57 23.10 -0.88
CA GLU A 324 20.95 23.15 -0.37
C GLU A 324 21.20 24.27 0.64
N GLY A 325 20.43 25.34 0.61
CA GLY A 325 20.51 26.47 1.57
C GLY A 325 19.67 26.24 2.84
N ALA A 326 18.90 25.17 2.90
CA ALA A 326 18.06 24.86 4.06
C ALA A 326 18.91 24.54 5.29
N PRO A 327 18.56 25.08 6.48
CA PRO A 327 19.47 25.13 7.62
C PRO A 327 19.91 23.75 8.11
N LEU A 328 19.00 22.77 8.21
CA LEU A 328 19.34 21.43 8.68
C LEU A 328 20.13 20.65 7.61
N ARG A 329 19.70 20.72 6.34
CA ARG A 329 20.45 20.11 5.23
C ARG A 329 21.88 20.62 5.18
N ARG A 330 22.05 21.94 5.27
CA ARG A 330 23.37 22.57 5.26
C ARG A 330 24.23 22.13 6.45
N ALA A 331 23.65 22.11 7.67
CA ALA A 331 24.36 21.65 8.86
C ALA A 331 24.85 20.21 8.73
N LEU A 332 24.01 19.32 8.20
CA LEU A 332 24.36 17.90 7.97
C LEU A 332 25.51 17.76 6.94
N VAL A 333 25.44 18.47 5.82
CA VAL A 333 26.47 18.42 4.78
C VAL A 333 27.79 19.01 5.29
N GLU A 334 27.77 20.19 5.96
CA GLU A 334 28.95 20.84 6.51
C GLU A 334 29.56 20.11 7.73
N SER A 335 28.80 19.19 8.36
CA SER A 335 29.32 18.39 9.48
C SER A 335 30.42 17.41 9.08
N HIS A 336 30.42 16.95 7.82
CA HIS A 336 31.32 15.91 7.30
C HIS A 336 31.23 14.58 8.12
N LEU A 337 30.13 14.33 8.81
CA LEU A 337 29.92 13.11 9.60
C LEU A 337 29.52 11.90 8.75
N GLY A 338 29.09 12.09 7.52
CA GLY A 338 28.77 11.04 6.55
C GLY A 338 29.11 11.48 5.12
N ALA A 339 29.11 10.55 4.21
CA ALA A 339 29.40 10.81 2.79
C ALA A 339 28.22 11.45 2.06
N ASP A 340 26.96 11.12 2.47
CA ASP A 340 25.76 11.65 1.84
C ASP A 340 24.59 11.66 2.83
N LEU A 341 23.52 12.37 2.47
CA LEU A 341 22.27 12.40 3.20
C LEU A 341 21.45 11.14 2.88
N LEU A 342 20.93 10.51 3.91
CA LEU A 342 19.84 9.55 3.76
C LEU A 342 18.54 10.31 3.43
N HIS A 343 17.55 9.62 2.82
CA HIS A 343 16.23 10.21 2.63
C HIS A 343 15.68 10.71 3.97
N SER A 344 15.47 12.01 4.05
CA SER A 344 15.16 12.74 5.29
C SER A 344 13.97 13.67 5.07
N GLY A 345 13.27 13.99 6.15
CA GLY A 345 12.13 14.87 6.16
C GLY A 345 10.87 14.19 6.67
N ASP A 346 9.72 14.75 6.29
CA ASP A 346 8.40 14.24 6.62
C ASP A 346 8.10 12.96 5.83
N MET A 347 7.56 11.97 6.53
CA MET A 347 7.17 10.68 5.95
C MET A 347 5.86 10.21 6.57
N HIS A 348 4.96 9.73 5.72
CA HIS A 348 3.71 9.11 6.14
C HIS A 348 3.88 7.59 6.23
N VAL A 349 3.51 7.01 7.36
CA VAL A 349 3.47 5.56 7.58
C VAL A 349 2.03 5.21 7.96
N GLY A 350 1.23 4.86 6.97
CA GLY A 350 -0.21 4.70 7.13
C GLY A 350 -0.83 5.96 7.76
N ARG A 351 -1.41 5.81 8.94
CA ARG A 351 -2.03 6.90 9.70
C ARG A 351 -1.06 7.79 10.47
N GLU A 352 0.20 7.39 10.59
CA GLU A 352 1.18 8.09 11.41
C GLU A 352 2.05 9.03 10.58
N ASN A 353 2.32 10.24 11.09
CA ASN A 353 3.35 11.12 10.56
C ASN A 353 4.66 10.88 11.30
N THR A 354 5.75 10.82 10.57
CA THR A 354 7.11 10.71 11.10
C THR A 354 8.00 11.77 10.50
N PHE A 355 9.04 12.16 11.22
CA PHE A 355 10.11 12.99 10.70
C PHE A 355 11.43 12.25 10.86
N ARG A 356 12.22 12.18 9.81
CA ARG A 356 13.50 11.47 9.78
C ARG A 356 14.63 12.41 9.38
N VAL A 357 15.79 12.21 9.99
CA VAL A 357 17.06 12.81 9.59
C VAL A 357 18.11 11.73 9.59
N GLY A 358 18.93 11.63 8.53
CA GLY A 358 19.95 10.59 8.47
C GLY A 358 21.11 10.93 7.55
N LEU A 359 22.23 10.28 7.84
CA LEU A 359 23.44 10.25 7.05
C LEU A 359 23.79 8.82 6.67
N LYS A 360 24.36 8.64 5.49
CA LYS A 360 24.97 7.38 5.04
C LYS A 360 26.45 7.57 4.73
N GLY A 361 27.19 6.48 4.70
CA GLY A 361 28.63 6.54 4.53
C GLY A 361 29.33 7.15 5.74
N SER A 362 28.93 6.75 6.94
CA SER A 362 29.47 7.22 8.23
C SER A 362 30.21 6.11 8.97
N GLU A 363 30.59 6.39 10.22
CA GLU A 363 31.24 5.47 11.15
C GLU A 363 30.47 5.41 12.48
N GLU A 364 30.62 4.32 13.22
CA GLU A 364 29.91 4.13 14.51
C GLU A 364 30.25 5.18 15.56
N ASP A 365 31.51 5.62 15.60
CA ASP A 365 32.00 6.62 16.55
C ASP A 365 31.52 8.05 16.27
N ARG A 366 30.82 8.26 15.14
CA ARG A 366 30.25 9.55 14.77
C ARG A 366 28.79 9.73 15.26
N LEU A 367 28.22 8.78 15.97
CA LEU A 367 26.84 8.86 16.48
C LEU A 367 26.67 10.02 17.48
N GLU A 368 27.57 10.16 18.46
CA GLU A 368 27.48 11.20 19.49
C GLU A 368 27.56 12.63 18.89
N PRO A 369 28.50 12.96 17.99
CA PRO A 369 28.51 14.27 17.34
C PRO A 369 27.34 14.49 16.34
N PHE A 370 26.68 13.44 15.86
CA PHE A 370 25.49 13.53 15.01
C PHE A 370 24.22 13.87 15.80
N CYS A 371 24.07 13.38 17.04
CA CYS A 371 22.96 13.66 17.94
C CYS A 371 23.06 15.07 18.56
#